data_d2d02bc11a9a5e027e655fc9da9759e6
#
_entry.id   d2d02bc11a9a5e027e655fc9da9759e6
#
_cell.length_a   1.000
_cell.length_b   1.000
_cell.length_c   1.000
_cell.angle_alpha   90.00
_cell.angle_beta   90.00
_cell.angle_gamma   90.00
#
_symmetry.space_group_name_H-M   'P 1'
#
loop_
_entity.id
_entity.type
_entity.pdbx_description
1 polymer ?
#
loop_
_entity_poly.entity_id
_entity_poly.type
_entity_poly.pdbx_seq_one_letter_code
_entity_poly.pdbx_strand_id
1 'polypeptide(L)'
;MTKPKLFSTWSYPTEVRFGVGRISEICDACSALNIERPLIVTDTGLANSEIIKNLTELIEAGDLKMGLFSKVQSNPVGKNIEEGTAAFRSGSHDGVIAIGGGSAMDAGKVIAMYQGQKGNLFDFHVKVEGGPKINLDNIVPIIAVPTTAGTGSETGRAGLITDEEVNAKRIFAHPKMMPAIVIEDPQLSVGLPPNLTAWTGIDALAHSFEALCAPGIHPMADGIALEGMRLVKEYLPRSYADGDDLEARGYMLAAASMGSTAFQKGLGGIHSLSHSIGALYNTHHGLTNAVFFPYVMDFNRIAIEEKMIRVSAYLGLKKFGFEAVRDWILETRDFFSIPHSISEMDIDDSDIDRVGVLSAADPTASSNPIELNEVAARQVFLKSLEGKIDF
;
A
#
# COMPACT_ATOMS: atom_id res chain seq x y z
N MET A 1 -27.52 -0.91 -18.12
CA MET A 1 -26.76 -1.19 -16.87
C MET A 1 -27.70 -1.80 -15.84
N THR A 2 -27.40 -3.00 -15.34
CA THR A 2 -28.14 -3.59 -14.22
C THR A 2 -27.79 -2.81 -12.96
N LYS A 3 -28.83 -2.36 -12.21
CA LYS A 3 -28.59 -1.70 -10.92
C LYS A 3 -27.79 -2.65 -10.02
N PRO A 4 -26.73 -2.15 -9.34
CA PRO A 4 -25.97 -2.98 -8.41
C PRO A 4 -26.89 -3.51 -7.32
N LYS A 5 -26.76 -4.80 -6.98
CA LYS A 5 -27.51 -5.39 -5.87
C LYS A 5 -27.08 -4.73 -4.56
N LEU A 6 -28.04 -4.34 -3.72
CA LEU A 6 -27.80 -3.84 -2.37
C LEU A 6 -27.35 -4.97 -1.44
N PHE A 7 -26.14 -5.48 -1.68
CA PHE A 7 -25.57 -6.60 -0.95
C PHE A 7 -24.05 -6.44 -0.87
N SER A 8 -23.50 -6.31 0.35
CA SER A 8 -22.07 -6.16 0.60
C SER A 8 -21.72 -6.52 2.05
N THR A 9 -20.48 -6.89 2.30
CA THR A 9 -19.91 -7.06 3.65
C THR A 9 -18.83 -6.01 3.85
N TRP A 10 -18.90 -5.28 4.97
CA TRP A 10 -17.98 -4.20 5.30
C TRP A 10 -17.14 -4.56 6.53
N SER A 11 -15.86 -4.16 6.51
CA SER A 11 -14.92 -4.37 7.58
C SER A 11 -14.13 -3.09 7.82
N TYR A 12 -13.89 -2.73 9.08
CA TYR A 12 -13.11 -1.58 9.49
C TYR A 12 -11.78 -2.01 10.09
N PRO A 13 -10.75 -1.13 10.01
CA PRO A 13 -9.44 -1.45 10.55
C PRO A 13 -9.46 -1.54 12.09
N THR A 14 -8.31 -1.45 12.65
CA THR A 14 -7.90 -1.68 14.00
C THR A 14 -7.85 -0.39 14.84
N GLU A 15 -7.32 -0.50 16.08
CA GLU A 15 -6.98 0.66 16.92
C GLU A 15 -5.81 1.41 16.32
N VAL A 16 -5.98 2.71 16.07
CA VAL A 16 -4.93 3.62 15.58
C VAL A 16 -4.60 4.64 16.66
N ARG A 17 -3.35 4.65 17.13
CA ARG A 17 -2.79 5.66 18.03
C ARG A 17 -2.13 6.72 17.19
N PHE A 18 -2.88 7.76 16.88
CA PHE A 18 -2.45 8.85 15.99
C PHE A 18 -1.94 10.06 16.76
N GLY A 19 -0.79 10.61 16.37
CA GLY A 19 -0.28 11.90 16.86
C GLY A 19 1.23 11.95 17.04
N VAL A 20 1.73 13.17 17.20
CA VAL A 20 3.16 13.45 17.40
C VAL A 20 3.66 12.87 18.73
N GLY A 21 4.76 12.12 18.69
CA GLY A 21 5.38 11.51 19.86
C GLY A 21 4.73 10.20 20.35
N ARG A 22 3.69 9.70 19.63
CA ARG A 22 2.97 8.50 20.04
C ARG A 22 3.81 7.23 19.97
N ILE A 23 4.98 7.26 19.29
CA ILE A 23 5.93 6.13 19.33
C ILE A 23 6.40 5.78 20.75
N SER A 24 6.39 6.75 21.67
CA SER A 24 6.70 6.51 23.08
C SER A 24 5.74 5.53 23.78
N GLU A 25 4.58 5.26 23.19
CA GLU A 25 3.60 4.30 23.71
C GLU A 25 3.86 2.86 23.26
N ILE A 26 5.00 2.58 22.61
CA ILE A 26 5.28 1.25 22.04
C ILE A 26 5.26 0.12 23.10
N CYS A 27 5.81 0.38 24.28
CA CYS A 27 5.81 -0.60 25.38
C CYS A 27 4.40 -0.82 25.94
N ASP A 28 3.58 0.23 26.01
CA ASP A 28 2.17 0.12 26.39
C ASP A 28 1.38 -0.71 25.36
N ALA A 29 1.65 -0.47 24.06
CA ALA A 29 1.05 -1.28 23.00
C ALA A 29 1.47 -2.75 23.07
N CYS A 30 2.73 -3.04 23.37
CA CYS A 30 3.19 -4.42 23.63
C CYS A 30 2.46 -5.04 24.81
N SER A 31 2.36 -4.31 25.92
CA SER A 31 1.64 -4.77 27.14
C SER A 31 0.17 -5.06 26.86
N ALA A 32 -0.51 -4.19 26.12
CA ALA A 32 -1.92 -4.37 25.75
C ALA A 32 -2.16 -5.64 24.91
N LEU A 33 -1.15 -6.12 24.19
CA LEU A 33 -1.20 -7.33 23.36
C LEU A 33 -0.51 -8.54 24.00
N ASN A 34 -0.04 -8.43 25.26
CA ASN A 34 0.75 -9.44 25.97
C ASN A 34 2.03 -9.85 25.20
N ILE A 35 2.68 -8.89 24.54
CA ILE A 35 3.96 -9.10 23.87
C ILE A 35 5.09 -8.80 24.87
N GLU A 36 5.89 -9.81 25.20
CA GLU A 36 7.06 -9.70 26.07
C GLU A 36 8.38 -9.74 25.32
N ARG A 37 8.36 -10.34 24.14
CA ARG A 37 9.54 -10.55 23.28
C ARG A 37 9.25 -10.19 21.83
N PRO A 38 9.06 -8.90 21.50
CA PRO A 38 8.79 -8.50 20.15
C PRO A 38 9.95 -8.76 19.19
N LEU A 39 9.67 -9.18 17.96
CA LEU A 39 10.58 -9.05 16.84
C LEU A 39 10.30 -7.74 16.11
N ILE A 40 11.27 -6.83 16.09
CA ILE A 40 11.23 -5.65 15.25
C ILE A 40 11.58 -6.08 13.83
N VAL A 41 10.70 -5.78 12.86
CA VAL A 41 10.90 -6.03 11.43
C VAL A 41 10.97 -4.70 10.71
N THR A 42 12.08 -4.45 10.01
CA THR A 42 12.30 -3.21 9.25
C THR A 42 13.08 -3.47 7.96
N ASP A 43 13.11 -2.49 7.08
CA ASP A 43 13.85 -2.56 5.82
C ASP A 43 15.31 -2.10 5.96
N THR A 44 16.10 -2.43 4.92
CA THR A 44 17.54 -2.11 4.89
C THR A 44 17.83 -0.61 4.89
N GLY A 45 16.90 0.23 4.43
CA GLY A 45 17.03 1.68 4.40
C GLY A 45 16.94 2.31 5.79
N LEU A 46 16.09 1.74 6.66
CA LEU A 46 15.93 2.22 8.04
C LEU A 46 16.85 1.53 9.05
N ALA A 47 17.49 0.42 8.69
CA ALA A 47 18.27 -0.44 9.59
C ALA A 47 19.22 0.30 10.54
N ASN A 48 19.86 1.37 10.06
CA ASN A 48 20.84 2.16 10.81
C ASN A 48 20.34 3.59 11.11
N SER A 49 19.05 3.85 11.00
CA SER A 49 18.47 5.17 11.25
C SER A 49 18.31 5.47 12.74
N GLU A 50 18.26 6.75 13.09
CA GLU A 50 17.91 7.18 14.45
C GLU A 50 16.50 6.72 14.85
N ILE A 51 15.59 6.48 13.91
CA ILE A 51 14.26 5.94 14.18
C ILE A 51 14.36 4.56 14.84
N ILE A 52 15.15 3.66 14.26
CA ILE A 52 15.31 2.30 14.80
C ILE A 52 16.10 2.32 16.11
N LYS A 53 17.12 3.17 16.21
CA LYS A 53 17.89 3.33 17.44
C LYS A 53 17.00 3.81 18.59
N ASN A 54 16.23 4.88 18.38
CA ASN A 54 15.31 5.42 19.38
C ASN A 54 14.23 4.40 19.78
N LEU A 55 13.66 3.66 18.81
CA LEU A 55 12.71 2.61 19.09
C LEU A 55 13.34 1.51 19.98
N THR A 56 14.57 1.09 19.66
CA THR A 56 15.30 0.09 20.43
C THR A 56 15.51 0.56 21.87
N GLU A 57 15.97 1.80 22.05
CA GLU A 57 16.16 2.40 23.38
C GLU A 57 14.86 2.47 24.19
N LEU A 58 13.72 2.81 23.57
CA LEU A 58 12.40 2.81 24.21
C LEU A 58 11.98 1.42 24.69
N ILE A 59 12.20 0.39 23.87
CA ILE A 59 11.83 -1.00 24.19
C ILE A 59 12.75 -1.55 25.30
N GLU A 60 14.05 -1.28 25.26
CA GLU A 60 15.01 -1.66 26.30
C GLU A 60 14.68 -0.98 27.64
N ALA A 61 14.31 0.31 27.62
CA ALA A 61 13.88 1.04 28.82
C ALA A 61 12.57 0.45 29.43
N GLY A 62 11.77 -0.22 28.63
CA GLY A 62 10.57 -0.95 29.07
C GLY A 62 10.82 -2.39 29.51
N ASP A 63 12.09 -2.83 29.66
CA ASP A 63 12.50 -4.19 30.06
C ASP A 63 12.00 -5.32 29.13
N LEU A 64 11.66 -5.03 27.86
CA LEU A 64 11.24 -6.03 26.88
C LEU A 64 12.46 -6.66 26.18
N LYS A 65 12.39 -7.99 25.99
CA LYS A 65 13.45 -8.76 25.30
C LYS A 65 13.19 -8.79 23.80
N MET A 66 13.67 -7.81 23.08
CA MET A 66 13.45 -7.72 21.65
C MET A 66 14.48 -8.45 20.79
N GLY A 67 14.12 -8.70 19.53
CA GLY A 67 15.03 -8.98 18.41
C GLY A 67 14.84 -7.96 17.29
N LEU A 68 15.84 -7.86 16.40
CA LEU A 68 15.79 -6.99 15.23
C LEU A 68 16.05 -7.79 13.96
N PHE A 69 15.13 -7.76 13.01
CA PHE A 69 15.31 -8.23 11.64
C PHE A 69 15.20 -7.02 10.69
N SER A 70 16.32 -6.61 10.12
CA SER A 70 16.46 -5.37 9.32
C SER A 70 16.93 -5.62 7.90
N LYS A 71 16.57 -6.79 7.31
CA LYS A 71 17.02 -7.19 5.97
C LYS A 71 15.91 -7.17 4.91
N VAL A 72 14.77 -6.55 5.21
CA VAL A 72 13.68 -6.47 4.24
C VAL A 72 14.10 -5.56 3.09
N GLN A 73 13.91 -6.01 1.86
CA GLN A 73 14.17 -5.25 0.64
C GLN A 73 12.96 -4.38 0.26
N SER A 74 13.17 -3.38 -0.59
CA SER A 74 12.11 -2.46 -1.06
C SER A 74 10.94 -3.19 -1.76
N ASN A 75 11.21 -4.30 -2.45
CA ASN A 75 10.21 -5.26 -2.91
C ASN A 75 10.52 -6.59 -2.21
N PRO A 76 9.84 -6.91 -1.10
CA PRO A 76 10.21 -8.09 -0.30
C PRO A 76 10.00 -9.37 -1.10
N VAL A 77 10.96 -10.28 -0.96
CA VAL A 77 11.00 -11.59 -1.63
C VAL A 77 10.81 -12.72 -0.62
N GLY A 78 10.55 -13.94 -1.11
CA GLY A 78 10.37 -15.11 -0.27
C GLY A 78 11.48 -15.30 0.77
N LYS A 79 12.74 -15.10 0.36
CA LYS A 79 13.91 -15.20 1.25
C LYS A 79 13.83 -14.24 2.46
N ASN A 80 13.31 -13.03 2.30
CA ASN A 80 13.14 -12.09 3.43
C ASN A 80 12.20 -12.67 4.49
N ILE A 81 11.15 -13.35 4.06
CA ILE A 81 10.16 -13.96 4.96
C ILE A 81 10.76 -15.18 5.67
N GLU A 82 11.49 -16.02 4.95
CA GLU A 82 12.15 -17.20 5.51
C GLU A 82 13.20 -16.82 6.56
N GLU A 83 14.07 -15.85 6.26
CA GLU A 83 15.10 -15.35 7.18
C GLU A 83 14.46 -14.66 8.40
N GLY A 84 13.44 -13.81 8.20
CA GLY A 84 12.72 -13.16 9.28
C GLY A 84 11.98 -14.16 10.17
N THR A 85 11.38 -15.19 9.57
CA THR A 85 10.74 -16.30 10.31
C THR A 85 11.75 -17.10 11.12
N ALA A 86 12.94 -17.36 10.56
CA ALA A 86 14.03 -18.03 11.29
C ALA A 86 14.49 -17.19 12.49
N ALA A 87 14.63 -15.87 12.30
CA ALA A 87 14.96 -14.94 13.39
C ALA A 87 13.88 -14.95 14.47
N PHE A 88 12.59 -14.90 14.08
CA PHE A 88 11.46 -14.96 15.01
C PHE A 88 11.52 -16.23 15.89
N ARG A 89 11.67 -17.39 15.27
CA ARG A 89 11.70 -18.68 15.96
C ARG A 89 12.92 -18.83 16.87
N SER A 90 14.11 -18.44 16.41
CA SER A 90 15.36 -18.57 17.18
C SER A 90 15.38 -17.67 18.42
N GLY A 91 14.78 -16.46 18.33
CA GLY A 91 14.63 -15.55 19.47
C GLY A 91 13.45 -15.88 20.39
N SER A 92 12.65 -16.89 20.06
CA SER A 92 11.41 -17.23 20.78
C SER A 92 10.50 -16.03 20.97
N HIS A 93 10.35 -15.23 19.90
CA HIS A 93 9.52 -14.03 19.92
C HIS A 93 8.03 -14.39 19.98
N ASP A 94 7.20 -13.48 20.49
CA ASP A 94 5.77 -13.67 20.73
C ASP A 94 4.87 -12.62 20.07
N GLY A 95 5.47 -11.63 19.42
CA GLY A 95 4.80 -10.61 18.62
C GLY A 95 5.74 -9.95 17.61
N VAL A 96 5.18 -9.19 16.68
CA VAL A 96 5.93 -8.46 15.65
C VAL A 96 5.66 -6.96 15.78
N ILE A 97 6.71 -6.15 15.79
CA ILE A 97 6.65 -4.71 15.56
C ILE A 97 7.15 -4.47 14.14
N ALA A 98 6.24 -4.21 13.21
CA ALA A 98 6.58 -3.89 11.83
C ALA A 98 6.74 -2.37 11.68
N ILE A 99 7.96 -1.88 11.49
CA ILE A 99 8.27 -0.45 11.38
C ILE A 99 8.94 -0.14 10.05
N GLY A 100 8.41 0.84 9.33
CA GLY A 100 8.95 1.26 8.03
C GLY A 100 7.88 1.63 7.02
N GLY A 101 8.25 1.54 5.75
CA GLY A 101 7.30 1.64 4.64
C GLY A 101 6.50 0.35 4.43
N GLY A 102 5.67 0.32 3.38
CA GLY A 102 4.83 -0.84 3.05
C GLY A 102 5.57 -2.16 3.02
N SER A 103 6.79 -2.18 2.48
CA SER A 103 7.61 -3.40 2.38
C SER A 103 7.93 -4.02 3.74
N ALA A 104 8.33 -3.20 4.71
CA ALA A 104 8.61 -3.66 6.08
C ALA A 104 7.35 -4.15 6.78
N MET A 105 6.22 -3.45 6.59
CA MET A 105 4.94 -3.84 7.16
C MET A 105 4.40 -5.11 6.53
N ASP A 106 4.49 -5.26 5.21
CA ASP A 106 4.06 -6.46 4.50
C ASP A 106 4.88 -7.68 4.94
N ALA A 107 6.22 -7.54 4.98
CA ALA A 107 7.08 -8.60 5.48
C ALA A 107 6.77 -8.95 6.94
N GLY A 108 6.59 -7.96 7.81
CA GLY A 108 6.25 -8.18 9.22
C GLY A 108 4.95 -8.95 9.40
N LYS A 109 3.90 -8.61 8.65
CA LYS A 109 2.62 -9.32 8.66
C LYS A 109 2.75 -10.78 8.19
N VAL A 110 3.52 -11.00 7.10
CA VAL A 110 3.71 -12.35 6.56
C VAL A 110 4.60 -13.19 7.49
N ILE A 111 5.64 -12.62 8.11
CA ILE A 111 6.46 -13.29 9.14
C ILE A 111 5.58 -13.69 10.32
N ALA A 112 4.74 -12.78 10.84
CA ALA A 112 3.83 -13.05 11.95
C ALA A 112 2.85 -14.19 11.64
N MET A 113 2.42 -14.32 10.41
CA MET A 113 1.59 -15.42 9.94
C MET A 113 2.41 -16.71 9.75
N TYR A 114 3.50 -16.64 8.97
CA TYR A 114 4.23 -17.81 8.50
C TYR A 114 5.06 -18.51 9.59
N GLN A 115 5.48 -17.80 10.65
CA GLN A 115 6.26 -18.39 11.74
C GLN A 115 5.56 -19.59 12.40
N GLY A 116 4.24 -19.64 12.41
CA GLY A 116 3.44 -20.71 12.98
C GLY A 116 2.99 -21.78 11.97
N GLN A 117 3.36 -21.65 10.70
CA GLN A 117 2.92 -22.58 9.65
C GLN A 117 3.98 -23.64 9.34
N LYS A 118 3.54 -24.72 8.68
CA LYS A 118 4.40 -25.80 8.15
C LYS A 118 4.14 -25.94 6.65
N GLY A 119 5.18 -25.97 5.84
CA GLY A 119 5.09 -26.07 4.38
C GLY A 119 5.86 -24.96 3.70
N ASN A 120 5.76 -24.86 2.38
CA ASN A 120 6.39 -23.80 1.59
C ASN A 120 5.60 -22.49 1.78
N LEU A 121 6.31 -21.34 1.83
CA LEU A 121 5.70 -20.03 2.01
C LEU A 121 4.59 -19.77 0.98
N PHE A 122 4.91 -20.00 -0.29
CA PHE A 122 3.99 -19.68 -1.39
C PHE A 122 2.78 -20.61 -1.50
N ASP A 123 2.70 -21.69 -0.72
CA ASP A 123 1.48 -22.50 -0.61
C ASP A 123 0.34 -21.76 0.13
N PHE A 124 0.66 -20.68 0.87
CA PHE A 124 -0.29 -19.94 1.70
C PHE A 124 -0.81 -18.64 1.07
N HIS A 125 -0.40 -18.30 -0.17
CA HIS A 125 -0.90 -17.08 -0.81
C HIS A 125 -2.36 -17.21 -1.27
N VAL A 126 -3.05 -16.10 -1.42
CA VAL A 126 -4.42 -16.05 -1.95
C VAL A 126 -4.44 -16.64 -3.38
N LYS A 127 -5.45 -17.43 -3.71
CA LYS A 127 -5.66 -18.16 -4.98
C LYS A 127 -5.00 -19.56 -5.09
N VAL A 128 -4.35 -20.07 -4.05
CA VAL A 128 -3.97 -21.51 -4.09
C VAL A 128 -5.17 -22.37 -3.78
N GLU A 129 -5.81 -22.92 -4.82
CA GLU A 129 -6.89 -23.89 -4.66
C GLU A 129 -6.34 -25.19 -4.08
N GLY A 130 -6.94 -25.66 -2.98
CA GLY A 130 -6.50 -26.90 -2.31
C GLY A 130 -5.18 -26.78 -1.52
N GLY A 131 -4.64 -25.57 -1.38
CA GLY A 131 -3.47 -25.31 -0.54
C GLY A 131 -3.70 -25.57 0.94
N PRO A 132 -2.61 -25.60 1.75
CA PRO A 132 -2.71 -25.83 3.17
C PRO A 132 -3.52 -24.73 3.84
N LYS A 133 -4.38 -25.09 4.78
CA LYS A 133 -5.11 -24.09 5.58
C LYS A 133 -4.13 -23.42 6.56
N ILE A 134 -4.16 -22.09 6.60
CA ILE A 134 -3.43 -21.31 7.60
C ILE A 134 -3.92 -21.72 9.00
N ASN A 135 -2.99 -22.12 9.86
CA ASN A 135 -3.30 -22.30 11.27
C ASN A 135 -3.43 -20.94 11.96
N LEU A 136 -4.66 -20.54 12.20
CA LEU A 136 -5.00 -19.22 12.70
C LEU A 136 -4.58 -18.97 14.16
N ASP A 137 -4.46 -20.04 14.95
CA ASP A 137 -4.11 -19.92 16.38
C ASP A 137 -2.61 -19.61 16.56
N ASN A 138 -1.83 -19.83 15.52
CA ASN A 138 -0.39 -19.57 15.53
C ASN A 138 -0.01 -18.23 14.89
N ILE A 139 -0.95 -17.40 14.46
CA ILE A 139 -0.66 -16.03 14.02
C ILE A 139 -0.46 -15.16 15.26
N VAL A 140 0.74 -14.59 15.39
CA VAL A 140 1.07 -13.73 16.53
C VAL A 140 0.58 -12.30 16.33
N PRO A 141 0.36 -11.53 17.43
CA PRO A 141 -0.07 -10.14 17.33
C PRO A 141 0.98 -9.26 16.63
N ILE A 142 0.48 -8.23 15.94
CA ILE A 142 1.28 -7.30 15.14
C ILE A 142 0.99 -5.88 15.62
N ILE A 143 2.05 -5.11 15.86
CA ILE A 143 2.01 -3.65 15.99
C ILE A 143 2.62 -3.07 14.72
N ALA A 144 1.93 -2.17 14.05
CA ALA A 144 2.44 -1.50 12.84
C ALA A 144 2.81 -0.05 13.14
N VAL A 145 3.97 0.38 12.63
CA VAL A 145 4.50 1.73 12.81
C VAL A 145 4.95 2.26 11.45
N PRO A 146 4.07 2.94 10.71
CA PRO A 146 4.42 3.48 9.39
C PRO A 146 5.41 4.63 9.49
N THR A 147 6.37 4.67 8.56
CA THR A 147 7.30 5.80 8.37
C THR A 147 7.11 6.47 7.01
N THR A 148 6.18 5.99 6.20
CA THR A 148 5.79 6.55 4.91
C THR A 148 4.26 6.68 4.85
N ALA A 149 3.78 7.71 4.19
CA ALA A 149 2.36 7.96 4.01
C ALA A 149 1.94 7.59 2.56
N GLY A 150 1.71 6.32 2.32
CA GLY A 150 1.41 5.83 0.97
C GLY A 150 0.57 4.56 0.96
N THR A 151 1.20 3.43 1.22
CA THR A 151 0.57 2.10 1.12
C THR A 151 -0.62 1.90 2.06
N GLY A 152 -0.62 2.55 3.24
CA GLY A 152 -1.61 2.28 4.27
C GLY A 152 -1.58 0.84 4.79
N SER A 153 -0.46 0.11 4.59
CA SER A 153 -0.35 -1.31 4.95
C SER A 153 -0.59 -1.57 6.42
N GLU A 154 -0.42 -0.57 7.28
CA GLU A 154 -0.71 -0.58 8.71
C GLU A 154 -2.19 -0.85 9.01
N THR A 155 -3.11 -0.42 8.14
CA THR A 155 -4.56 -0.67 8.26
C THR A 155 -5.05 -1.74 7.28
N GLY A 156 -4.12 -2.47 6.65
CA GLY A 156 -4.39 -3.56 5.71
C GLY A 156 -4.12 -4.94 6.32
N ARG A 157 -4.94 -5.92 5.93
CA ARG A 157 -4.82 -7.34 6.34
C ARG A 157 -4.04 -8.21 5.36
N ALA A 158 -3.35 -7.59 4.41
CA ALA A 158 -2.58 -8.26 3.38
C ALA A 158 -1.09 -7.89 3.46
N GLY A 159 -0.24 -8.76 2.93
CA GLY A 159 1.17 -8.49 2.64
C GLY A 159 1.51 -9.02 1.25
N LEU A 160 2.27 -8.23 0.49
CA LEU A 160 2.70 -8.54 -0.88
C LEU A 160 4.16 -8.97 -0.88
N ILE A 161 4.42 -10.20 -1.35
CA ILE A 161 5.77 -10.77 -1.43
C ILE A 161 6.04 -11.19 -2.87
N THR A 162 7.18 -10.82 -3.39
CA THR A 162 7.60 -11.22 -4.73
C THR A 162 8.05 -12.67 -4.73
N ASP A 163 7.43 -13.46 -5.57
CA ASP A 163 7.83 -14.82 -5.90
C ASP A 163 8.81 -14.74 -7.08
N GLU A 164 10.09 -14.92 -6.78
CA GLU A 164 11.19 -14.78 -7.75
C GLU A 164 11.20 -15.89 -8.81
N GLU A 165 10.59 -17.05 -8.50
CA GLU A 165 10.55 -18.18 -9.46
C GLU A 165 9.64 -17.87 -10.65
N VAL A 166 8.56 -17.15 -10.41
CA VAL A 166 7.56 -16.80 -11.44
C VAL A 166 7.52 -15.30 -11.77
N ASN A 167 8.39 -14.50 -11.13
CA ASN A 167 8.46 -13.04 -11.26
C ASN A 167 7.07 -12.38 -11.11
N ALA A 168 6.36 -12.71 -10.03
CA ALA A 168 5.03 -12.19 -9.75
C ALA A 168 4.85 -11.83 -8.27
N LYS A 169 4.08 -10.78 -7.99
CA LYS A 169 3.69 -10.44 -6.62
C LYS A 169 2.60 -11.41 -6.14
N ARG A 170 2.82 -12.01 -4.98
CA ARG A 170 1.88 -12.91 -4.31
C ARG A 170 1.27 -12.21 -3.09
N ILE A 171 -0.04 -12.29 -2.97
CA ILE A 171 -0.78 -11.68 -1.87
C ILE A 171 -1.04 -12.74 -0.80
N PHE A 172 -0.59 -12.46 0.41
CA PHE A 172 -0.95 -13.18 1.62
C PHE A 172 -1.99 -12.34 2.36
N ALA A 173 -3.17 -12.86 2.61
CA ALA A 173 -4.22 -12.07 3.23
C ALA A 173 -5.12 -12.92 4.13
N HIS A 174 -5.26 -12.46 5.38
CA HIS A 174 -6.21 -13.01 6.34
C HIS A 174 -6.62 -11.95 7.36
N PRO A 175 -7.87 -11.93 7.88
CA PRO A 175 -8.29 -10.98 8.91
C PRO A 175 -7.37 -10.93 10.15
N LYS A 176 -6.79 -12.05 10.58
CA LYS A 176 -5.83 -12.12 11.69
C LYS A 176 -4.44 -11.55 11.38
N MET A 177 -4.14 -11.20 10.12
CA MET A 177 -2.92 -10.49 9.74
C MET A 177 -3.09 -8.96 9.84
N MET A 178 -4.28 -8.49 10.18
CA MET A 178 -4.51 -7.08 10.50
C MET A 178 -3.66 -6.72 11.73
N PRO A 179 -2.83 -5.67 11.67
CA PRO A 179 -2.17 -5.17 12.87
C PRO A 179 -3.19 -4.87 13.97
N ALA A 180 -2.93 -5.35 15.19
CA ALA A 180 -3.85 -5.19 16.31
C ALA A 180 -3.81 -3.76 16.88
N ILE A 181 -2.64 -3.12 16.81
CA ILE A 181 -2.44 -1.70 17.14
C ILE A 181 -1.57 -1.08 16.08
N VAL A 182 -1.92 0.14 15.69
CA VAL A 182 -1.12 0.99 14.78
C VAL A 182 -0.67 2.22 15.55
N ILE A 183 0.59 2.62 15.38
CA ILE A 183 1.12 3.88 15.92
C ILE A 183 1.51 4.76 14.74
N GLU A 184 0.65 5.73 14.42
CA GLU A 184 0.87 6.74 13.40
C GLU A 184 1.47 8.00 14.03
N ASP A 185 2.80 8.08 14.02
CA ASP A 185 3.54 9.23 14.54
C ASP A 185 4.14 10.02 13.39
N PRO A 186 3.66 11.25 13.11
CA PRO A 186 4.17 12.09 12.02
C PRO A 186 5.68 12.36 12.08
N GLN A 187 6.29 12.36 13.27
CA GLN A 187 7.73 12.57 13.42
C GLN A 187 8.56 11.49 12.72
N LEU A 188 8.03 10.27 12.59
CA LEU A 188 8.74 9.16 11.96
C LEU A 188 8.82 9.29 10.44
N SER A 189 8.09 10.23 9.84
CA SER A 189 8.10 10.48 8.39
C SER A 189 8.85 11.75 7.99
N VAL A 190 9.34 12.55 8.95
CA VAL A 190 10.02 13.84 8.71
C VAL A 190 11.25 13.71 7.81
N GLY A 191 12.05 12.67 8.00
CA GLY A 191 13.26 12.44 7.21
C GLY A 191 13.03 11.85 5.79
N LEU A 192 11.77 11.62 5.38
CA LEU A 192 11.48 11.06 4.07
C LEU A 192 11.80 12.06 2.96
N PRO A 193 12.65 11.68 1.96
CA PRO A 193 13.01 12.56 0.85
C PRO A 193 11.79 13.07 0.08
N PRO A 194 11.83 14.29 -0.51
CA PRO A 194 10.70 14.89 -1.21
C PRO A 194 10.14 13.99 -2.34
N ASN A 195 10.99 13.37 -3.14
CA ASN A 195 10.56 12.46 -4.21
C ASN A 195 9.79 11.25 -3.65
N LEU A 196 10.27 10.63 -2.57
CA LEU A 196 9.55 9.53 -1.92
C LEU A 196 8.25 10.02 -1.28
N THR A 197 8.24 11.22 -0.68
CA THR A 197 7.02 11.84 -0.15
C THR A 197 5.97 12.00 -1.26
N ALA A 198 6.36 12.49 -2.45
CA ALA A 198 5.47 12.65 -3.58
C ALA A 198 4.95 11.29 -4.10
N TRP A 199 5.86 10.34 -4.33
CA TRP A 199 5.49 9.03 -4.89
C TRP A 199 4.58 8.24 -3.97
N THR A 200 4.87 8.21 -2.67
CA THR A 200 4.00 7.53 -1.69
C THR A 200 2.67 8.27 -1.52
N GLY A 201 2.67 9.60 -1.52
CA GLY A 201 1.44 10.37 -1.41
C GLY A 201 0.51 10.20 -2.62
N ILE A 202 1.05 10.06 -3.85
CA ILE A 202 0.22 9.74 -5.03
C ILE A 202 -0.24 8.28 -4.98
N ASP A 203 0.49 7.36 -4.37
CA ASP A 203 0.03 6.01 -4.09
C ASP A 203 -1.23 6.02 -3.19
N ALA A 204 -1.22 6.79 -2.10
CA ALA A 204 -2.40 6.99 -1.25
C ALA A 204 -3.59 7.60 -2.02
N LEU A 205 -3.30 8.51 -2.97
CA LEU A 205 -4.32 9.07 -3.88
C LEU A 205 -4.89 7.98 -4.80
N ALA A 206 -4.04 7.14 -5.39
CA ALA A 206 -4.44 6.06 -6.27
C ALA A 206 -5.30 5.02 -5.52
N HIS A 207 -4.95 4.66 -4.29
CA HIS A 207 -5.76 3.81 -3.42
C HIS A 207 -7.18 4.34 -3.24
N SER A 208 -7.29 5.61 -2.85
CA SER A 208 -8.58 6.27 -2.64
C SER A 208 -9.38 6.38 -3.94
N PHE A 209 -8.72 6.76 -5.05
CA PHE A 209 -9.36 6.89 -6.34
C PHE A 209 -9.90 5.56 -6.89
N GLU A 210 -9.07 4.51 -6.88
CA GLU A 210 -9.49 3.19 -7.37
C GLU A 210 -10.58 2.57 -6.48
N ALA A 211 -10.47 2.71 -5.15
CA ALA A 211 -11.50 2.27 -4.23
C ALA A 211 -12.86 2.93 -4.53
N LEU A 212 -12.87 4.25 -4.78
CA LEU A 212 -14.09 4.95 -5.17
C LEU A 212 -14.62 4.43 -6.50
N CYS A 213 -13.73 4.21 -7.49
CA CYS A 213 -14.10 3.79 -8.84
C CYS A 213 -14.52 2.32 -8.90
N ALA A 214 -14.00 1.45 -8.04
CA ALA A 214 -14.32 0.02 -8.01
C ALA A 214 -15.83 -0.24 -8.00
N PRO A 215 -16.31 -1.32 -8.64
CA PRO A 215 -17.73 -1.67 -8.68
C PRO A 215 -18.24 -2.11 -7.30
N GLY A 216 -19.55 -2.20 -7.19
CA GLY A 216 -20.22 -2.61 -5.94
C GLY A 216 -20.64 -1.43 -5.07
N ILE A 217 -21.40 -1.76 -4.02
CA ILE A 217 -21.97 -0.77 -3.08
C ILE A 217 -21.20 -0.83 -1.78
N HIS A 218 -20.50 0.28 -1.47
CA HIS A 218 -19.81 0.44 -0.19
C HIS A 218 -19.76 1.94 0.19
N PRO A 219 -20.87 2.54 0.63
CA PRO A 219 -20.95 3.99 0.89
C PRO A 219 -19.93 4.49 1.90
N MET A 220 -19.53 3.66 2.87
CA MET A 220 -18.52 4.03 3.86
C MET A 220 -17.14 4.11 3.21
N ALA A 221 -16.75 3.13 2.38
CA ALA A 221 -15.51 3.18 1.61
C ALA A 221 -15.49 4.38 0.66
N ASP A 222 -16.62 4.67 -0.01
CA ASP A 222 -16.74 5.82 -0.91
C ASP A 222 -16.55 7.15 -0.17
N GLY A 223 -17.11 7.28 1.04
CA GLY A 223 -16.92 8.47 1.88
C GLY A 223 -15.48 8.63 2.38
N ILE A 224 -14.86 7.53 2.82
CA ILE A 224 -13.46 7.50 3.24
C ILE A 224 -12.53 7.85 2.07
N ALA A 225 -12.76 7.27 0.89
CA ALA A 225 -11.97 7.52 -0.31
C ALA A 225 -12.03 9.00 -0.75
N LEU A 226 -13.21 9.63 -0.72
CA LEU A 226 -13.35 11.04 -1.05
C LEU A 226 -12.57 11.93 -0.09
N GLU A 227 -12.65 11.68 1.21
CA GLU A 227 -11.89 12.44 2.20
C GLU A 227 -10.39 12.17 2.07
N GLY A 228 -9.96 10.91 1.83
CA GLY A 228 -8.57 10.57 1.56
C GLY A 228 -7.99 11.38 0.39
N MET A 229 -8.73 11.46 -0.74
CA MET A 229 -8.33 12.29 -1.88
C MET A 229 -8.23 13.78 -1.52
N ARG A 230 -9.17 14.32 -0.70
CA ARG A 230 -9.12 15.71 -0.26
C ARG A 230 -7.89 16.00 0.59
N LEU A 231 -7.56 15.11 1.52
CA LEU A 231 -6.37 15.24 2.37
C LEU A 231 -5.10 15.22 1.53
N VAL A 232 -4.98 14.30 0.57
CA VAL A 232 -3.83 14.29 -0.34
C VAL A 232 -3.72 15.59 -1.12
N LYS A 233 -4.83 16.08 -1.69
CA LYS A 233 -4.85 17.36 -2.44
C LYS A 233 -4.36 18.53 -1.60
N GLU A 234 -4.71 18.58 -0.33
CA GLU A 234 -4.40 19.71 0.56
C GLU A 234 -3.01 19.59 1.17
N TYR A 235 -2.63 18.40 1.62
CA TYR A 235 -1.46 18.24 2.48
C TYR A 235 -0.22 17.63 1.80
N LEU A 236 -0.38 16.92 0.67
CA LEU A 236 0.79 16.40 -0.04
C LEU A 236 1.72 17.49 -0.57
N PRO A 237 1.22 18.58 -1.17
CA PRO A 237 2.09 19.68 -1.61
C PRO A 237 2.84 20.35 -0.43
N ARG A 238 2.20 20.45 0.74
CA ARG A 238 2.84 20.99 1.95
C ARG A 238 3.95 20.07 2.46
N SER A 239 3.67 18.75 2.61
CA SER A 239 4.66 17.77 3.05
C SER A 239 5.83 17.65 2.09
N TYR A 240 5.61 17.88 0.78
CA TYR A 240 6.65 17.89 -0.23
C TYR A 240 7.55 19.12 -0.13
N ALA A 241 6.94 20.29 0.06
CA ALA A 241 7.66 21.57 0.13
C ALA A 241 8.41 21.75 1.44
N ASP A 242 7.84 21.24 2.53
CA ASP A 242 8.41 21.30 3.90
C ASP A 242 8.28 19.92 4.56
N GLY A 243 9.39 19.20 4.59
CA GLY A 243 9.46 17.88 5.21
C GLY A 243 9.23 17.88 6.73
N ASP A 244 9.37 19.02 7.39
CA ASP A 244 9.20 19.20 8.84
C ASP A 244 7.77 19.63 9.21
N ASP A 245 6.88 19.87 8.24
CA ASP A 245 5.46 20.16 8.49
C ASP A 245 4.74 18.96 9.09
N LEU A 246 4.79 18.81 10.40
CA LEU A 246 4.19 17.68 11.14
C LEU A 246 2.67 17.58 10.96
N GLU A 247 1.99 18.72 10.77
CA GLU A 247 0.55 18.69 10.48
C GLU A 247 0.28 18.03 9.13
N ALA A 248 0.98 18.47 8.09
CA ALA A 248 0.84 17.90 6.76
C ALA A 248 1.27 16.41 6.73
N ARG A 249 2.38 16.07 7.38
CA ARG A 249 2.81 14.67 7.54
C ARG A 249 1.73 13.82 8.23
N GLY A 250 1.11 14.33 9.29
CA GLY A 250 0.04 13.63 10.00
C GLY A 250 -1.20 13.41 9.12
N TYR A 251 -1.67 14.43 8.42
CA TYR A 251 -2.80 14.27 7.50
C TYR A 251 -2.49 13.35 6.32
N MET A 252 -1.24 13.28 5.87
CA MET A 252 -0.84 12.32 4.84
C MET A 252 -0.84 10.86 5.36
N LEU A 253 -0.40 10.60 6.61
CA LEU A 253 -0.56 9.27 7.25
C LEU A 253 -2.03 8.89 7.33
N ALA A 254 -2.88 9.79 7.82
CA ALA A 254 -4.33 9.56 7.85
C ALA A 254 -4.90 9.27 6.44
N ALA A 255 -4.46 10.01 5.40
CA ALA A 255 -4.90 9.77 4.02
C ALA A 255 -4.48 8.39 3.50
N ALA A 256 -3.27 7.91 3.85
CA ALA A 256 -2.79 6.58 3.49
C ALA A 256 -3.64 5.48 4.15
N SER A 257 -3.88 5.59 5.47
CA SER A 257 -4.77 4.68 6.21
C SER A 257 -6.21 4.70 5.69
N MET A 258 -6.71 5.88 5.28
CA MET A 258 -8.04 6.00 4.67
C MET A 258 -8.10 5.30 3.31
N GLY A 259 -7.10 5.49 2.45
CA GLY A 259 -6.99 4.80 1.16
C GLY A 259 -6.99 3.28 1.32
N SER A 260 -6.15 2.78 2.22
CA SER A 260 -6.07 1.35 2.55
C SER A 260 -7.38 0.81 3.12
N THR A 261 -8.04 1.56 3.98
CA THR A 261 -9.36 1.16 4.51
C THR A 261 -10.42 1.14 3.41
N ALA A 262 -10.39 2.11 2.50
CA ALA A 262 -11.36 2.21 1.41
C ALA A 262 -11.19 1.10 0.36
N PHE A 263 -9.98 0.67 0.06
CA PHE A 263 -9.74 -0.34 -0.98
C PHE A 263 -10.18 -1.78 -0.60
N GLN A 264 -10.74 -2.00 0.59
CA GLN A 264 -11.52 -3.22 0.82
C GLN A 264 -12.67 -3.39 -0.18
N LYS A 265 -13.11 -2.30 -0.81
CA LYS A 265 -14.08 -2.31 -1.93
C LYS A 265 -13.45 -2.83 -3.21
N GLY A 266 -12.16 -2.67 -3.41
CA GLY A 266 -11.36 -3.08 -4.54
C GLY A 266 -10.36 -2.02 -4.98
N LEU A 267 -9.38 -2.44 -5.77
CA LEU A 267 -8.45 -1.60 -6.52
C LEU A 267 -8.74 -1.77 -8.02
N GLY A 268 -7.79 -1.42 -8.88
CA GLY A 268 -8.03 -1.52 -10.33
C GLY A 268 -6.75 -1.58 -11.16
N GLY A 269 -6.83 -1.02 -12.37
CA GLY A 269 -5.81 -1.10 -13.40
C GLY A 269 -4.52 -0.36 -13.06
N ILE A 270 -4.57 0.70 -12.24
CA ILE A 270 -3.36 1.41 -11.81
C ILE A 270 -2.46 0.44 -11.04
N HIS A 271 -3.01 -0.21 -10.03
CA HIS A 271 -2.26 -1.18 -9.23
C HIS A 271 -1.89 -2.43 -10.01
N SER A 272 -2.80 -2.95 -10.82
CA SER A 272 -2.57 -4.14 -11.64
C SER A 272 -1.37 -3.98 -12.59
N LEU A 273 -1.29 -2.87 -13.31
CA LEU A 273 -0.16 -2.55 -14.19
C LEU A 273 1.12 -2.28 -13.38
N SER A 274 1.02 -1.52 -12.30
CA SER A 274 2.15 -1.20 -11.43
C SER A 274 2.76 -2.46 -10.78
N HIS A 275 1.96 -3.42 -10.37
CA HIS A 275 2.45 -4.70 -9.83
C HIS A 275 3.25 -5.48 -10.88
N SER A 276 2.75 -5.51 -12.12
CA SER A 276 3.41 -6.19 -13.23
C SER A 276 4.76 -5.54 -13.57
N ILE A 277 4.77 -4.21 -13.70
CA ILE A 277 6.00 -3.46 -13.97
C ILE A 277 6.98 -3.56 -12.79
N GLY A 278 6.49 -3.46 -11.57
CA GLY A 278 7.34 -3.62 -10.38
C GLY A 278 7.97 -5.01 -10.26
N ALA A 279 7.28 -6.06 -10.69
CA ALA A 279 7.81 -7.42 -10.71
C ALA A 279 8.86 -7.63 -11.82
N LEU A 280 8.68 -6.99 -12.99
CA LEU A 280 9.56 -7.14 -14.15
C LEU A 280 10.81 -6.25 -14.07
N TYR A 281 10.64 -5.01 -13.60
CA TYR A 281 11.66 -3.95 -13.70
C TYR A 281 12.11 -3.40 -12.33
N ASN A 282 11.57 -3.94 -11.22
CA ASN A 282 11.88 -3.51 -9.85
C ASN A 282 11.71 -1.99 -9.61
N THR A 283 10.68 -1.40 -10.20
CA THR A 283 10.37 0.02 -10.08
C THR A 283 9.79 0.38 -8.70
N HIS A 284 9.87 1.67 -8.33
CA HIS A 284 9.20 2.15 -7.13
C HIS A 284 7.68 2.15 -7.34
N HIS A 285 6.94 1.43 -6.50
CA HIS A 285 5.51 1.18 -6.66
C HIS A 285 4.68 2.47 -6.82
N GLY A 286 4.82 3.43 -5.89
CA GLY A 286 4.06 4.67 -5.94
C GLY A 286 4.40 5.55 -7.15
N LEU A 287 5.66 5.54 -7.61
CA LEU A 287 6.04 6.23 -8.86
C LEU A 287 5.33 5.60 -10.06
N THR A 288 5.35 4.28 -10.14
CA THR A 288 4.71 3.54 -11.23
C THR A 288 3.18 3.75 -11.23
N ASN A 289 2.54 3.75 -10.05
CA ASN A 289 1.14 4.12 -9.91
C ASN A 289 0.87 5.54 -10.44
N ALA A 290 1.72 6.50 -10.06
CA ALA A 290 1.58 7.89 -10.50
C ALA A 290 1.66 8.05 -12.02
N VAL A 291 2.55 7.29 -12.68
CA VAL A 291 2.67 7.29 -14.13
C VAL A 291 1.43 6.68 -14.80
N PHE A 292 0.95 5.53 -14.35
CA PHE A 292 -0.23 4.87 -14.94
C PHE A 292 -1.55 5.57 -14.65
N PHE A 293 -1.62 6.38 -13.62
CA PHE A 293 -2.88 6.96 -13.13
C PHE A 293 -3.75 7.58 -14.25
N PRO A 294 -3.28 8.57 -15.03
CA PRO A 294 -4.14 9.21 -16.03
C PRO A 294 -4.53 8.27 -17.17
N TYR A 295 -3.69 7.30 -17.53
CA TYR A 295 -3.99 6.36 -18.62
C TYR A 295 -5.09 5.38 -18.23
N VAL A 296 -5.03 4.84 -16.99
CA VAL A 296 -6.07 3.97 -16.46
C VAL A 296 -7.36 4.74 -16.18
N MET A 297 -7.24 5.99 -15.70
CA MET A 297 -8.39 6.87 -15.52
C MET A 297 -9.12 7.09 -16.83
N ASP A 298 -8.39 7.37 -17.91
CA ASP A 298 -8.98 7.60 -19.23
C ASP A 298 -9.57 6.32 -19.82
N PHE A 299 -8.88 5.18 -19.69
CA PHE A 299 -9.41 3.86 -20.08
C PHE A 299 -10.75 3.55 -19.38
N ASN A 300 -10.88 3.91 -18.12
CA ASN A 300 -12.10 3.69 -17.33
C ASN A 300 -13.19 4.77 -17.53
N ARG A 301 -12.95 5.79 -18.34
CA ARG A 301 -13.77 7.01 -18.48
C ARG A 301 -15.27 6.73 -18.46
N ILE A 302 -15.74 5.89 -19.39
CA ILE A 302 -17.17 5.61 -19.59
C ILE A 302 -17.84 5.09 -18.30
N ALA A 303 -17.10 4.32 -17.50
CA ALA A 303 -17.63 3.69 -16.29
C ALA A 303 -17.56 4.60 -15.06
N ILE A 304 -16.71 5.62 -15.07
CA ILE A 304 -16.44 6.48 -13.90
C ILE A 304 -16.92 7.93 -14.05
N GLU A 305 -17.34 8.35 -15.23
CA GLU A 305 -17.66 9.76 -15.54
C GLU A 305 -18.63 10.40 -14.55
N GLU A 306 -19.70 9.69 -14.17
CA GLU A 306 -20.66 10.19 -13.17
C GLU A 306 -20.02 10.37 -11.79
N LYS A 307 -19.10 9.47 -11.39
CA LYS A 307 -18.37 9.59 -10.13
C LYS A 307 -17.45 10.81 -10.11
N MET A 308 -16.87 11.18 -11.26
CA MET A 308 -15.97 12.33 -11.37
C MET A 308 -16.67 13.68 -11.14
N ILE A 309 -17.97 13.77 -11.40
CA ILE A 309 -18.78 14.95 -11.02
C ILE A 309 -18.78 15.11 -9.48
N ARG A 310 -18.98 14.02 -8.74
CA ARG A 310 -18.93 14.02 -7.28
C ARG A 310 -17.53 14.32 -6.75
N VAL A 311 -16.49 13.71 -7.33
CA VAL A 311 -15.09 13.93 -6.95
C VAL A 311 -14.71 15.39 -7.13
N SER A 312 -14.94 15.96 -8.32
CA SER A 312 -14.59 17.35 -8.62
C SER A 312 -15.29 18.35 -7.70
N ALA A 313 -16.56 18.11 -7.39
CA ALA A 313 -17.34 18.93 -6.44
C ALA A 313 -16.79 18.82 -5.01
N TYR A 314 -16.51 17.60 -4.53
CA TYR A 314 -15.99 17.37 -3.18
C TYR A 314 -14.59 17.97 -3.00
N LEU A 315 -13.74 17.86 -4.00
CA LEU A 315 -12.39 18.42 -3.99
C LEU A 315 -12.36 19.95 -4.21
N GLY A 316 -13.51 20.57 -4.47
CA GLY A 316 -13.60 22.01 -4.74
C GLY A 316 -12.81 22.42 -5.99
N LEU A 317 -12.83 21.61 -7.05
CA LEU A 317 -12.17 21.96 -8.30
C LEU A 317 -12.93 23.09 -9.02
N LYS A 318 -12.21 23.92 -9.78
CA LYS A 318 -12.80 25.07 -10.50
C LYS A 318 -13.83 24.67 -11.57
N LYS A 319 -13.68 23.47 -12.13
CA LYS A 319 -14.60 22.86 -13.09
C LYS A 319 -15.11 21.53 -12.53
N PHE A 320 -16.17 21.00 -13.14
CA PHE A 320 -16.76 19.74 -12.71
C PHE A 320 -16.67 18.66 -13.79
N GLY A 321 -16.67 17.41 -13.36
CA GLY A 321 -16.68 16.24 -14.23
C GLY A 321 -15.31 15.64 -14.47
N PHE A 322 -15.25 14.76 -15.45
CA PHE A 322 -14.09 13.92 -15.75
C PHE A 322 -12.85 14.74 -16.09
N GLU A 323 -12.95 15.68 -17.02
CA GLU A 323 -11.83 16.52 -17.47
C GLU A 323 -11.24 17.31 -16.30
N ALA A 324 -12.06 17.82 -15.39
CA ALA A 324 -11.58 18.59 -14.25
C ALA A 324 -10.73 17.73 -13.30
N VAL A 325 -11.12 16.47 -13.07
CA VAL A 325 -10.36 15.55 -12.22
C VAL A 325 -9.08 15.10 -12.96
N ARG A 326 -9.17 14.80 -14.25
CA ARG A 326 -8.01 14.43 -15.06
C ARG A 326 -6.98 15.56 -15.10
N ASP A 327 -7.41 16.78 -15.38
CA ASP A 327 -6.53 17.96 -15.43
C ASP A 327 -5.83 18.14 -14.07
N TRP A 328 -6.57 17.99 -12.95
CA TRP A 328 -5.98 18.05 -11.62
C TRP A 328 -4.92 16.95 -11.39
N ILE A 329 -5.16 15.73 -11.86
CA ILE A 329 -4.16 14.64 -11.75
C ILE A 329 -2.91 14.98 -12.58
N LEU A 330 -3.07 15.52 -13.78
CA LEU A 330 -1.94 15.92 -14.63
C LEU A 330 -1.15 17.08 -14.00
N GLU A 331 -1.85 18.13 -13.51
CA GLU A 331 -1.22 19.23 -12.76
C GLU A 331 -0.47 18.72 -11.52
N THR A 332 -1.01 17.72 -10.84
CA THR A 332 -0.37 17.10 -9.67
C THR A 332 0.92 16.35 -10.07
N ARG A 333 0.90 15.61 -11.19
CA ARG A 333 2.10 14.96 -11.73
C ARG A 333 3.18 15.99 -12.08
N ASP A 334 2.79 17.05 -12.78
CA ASP A 334 3.72 18.13 -13.17
C ASP A 334 4.35 18.79 -11.94
N PHE A 335 3.55 19.10 -10.93
CA PHE A 335 4.00 19.73 -9.70
C PHE A 335 5.08 18.89 -8.97
N PHE A 336 4.93 17.57 -8.96
CA PHE A 336 5.87 16.66 -8.32
C PHE A 336 6.95 16.10 -9.27
N SER A 337 7.03 16.61 -10.49
CA SER A 337 7.99 16.15 -11.53
C SER A 337 7.93 14.64 -11.76
N ILE A 338 6.71 14.07 -11.78
CA ILE A 338 6.49 12.68 -12.12
C ILE A 338 6.62 12.50 -13.63
N PRO A 339 7.31 11.46 -14.13
CA PRO A 339 7.40 11.16 -15.57
C PRO A 339 6.02 11.10 -16.24
N HIS A 340 5.92 11.63 -17.45
CA HIS A 340 4.68 11.61 -18.23
C HIS A 340 4.42 10.26 -18.87
N SER A 341 5.46 9.52 -19.17
CA SER A 341 5.39 8.20 -19.81
C SER A 341 6.21 7.18 -19.05
N ILE A 342 5.86 5.90 -19.22
CA ILE A 342 6.63 4.80 -18.63
C ILE A 342 7.98 4.65 -19.34
N SER A 343 8.12 5.13 -20.59
CA SER A 343 9.39 5.15 -21.32
C SER A 343 10.43 6.07 -20.68
N GLU A 344 10.01 7.12 -19.98
CA GLU A 344 10.90 7.98 -19.19
C GLU A 344 11.48 7.28 -17.93
N MET A 345 11.03 6.06 -17.64
CA MET A 345 11.57 5.19 -16.61
C MET A 345 12.47 4.08 -17.18
N ASP A 346 13.00 4.27 -18.40
CA ASP A 346 13.85 3.31 -19.13
C ASP A 346 13.16 1.96 -19.40
N ILE A 347 11.83 1.98 -19.59
CA ILE A 347 11.00 0.81 -19.91
C ILE A 347 10.51 0.94 -21.36
N ASP A 348 10.66 -0.14 -22.14
CA ASP A 348 10.21 -0.25 -23.51
C ASP A 348 9.09 -1.29 -23.69
N ASP A 349 8.74 -1.61 -24.93
CA ASP A 349 7.68 -2.57 -25.27
C ASP A 349 8.13 -4.04 -25.34
N SER A 350 9.38 -4.34 -24.99
CA SER A 350 9.95 -5.71 -25.09
C SER A 350 9.20 -6.76 -24.29
N ASP A 351 8.63 -6.38 -23.15
CA ASP A 351 7.87 -7.27 -22.26
C ASP A 351 6.34 -7.08 -22.36
N ILE A 352 5.83 -6.43 -23.41
CA ILE A 352 4.39 -6.08 -23.55
C ILE A 352 3.45 -7.27 -23.34
N ASP A 353 3.80 -8.45 -23.87
CA ASP A 353 2.99 -9.65 -23.71
C ASP A 353 2.96 -10.14 -22.25
N ARG A 354 4.11 -10.08 -21.58
CA ARG A 354 4.20 -10.43 -20.15
C ARG A 354 3.43 -9.45 -19.28
N VAL A 355 3.55 -8.14 -19.56
CA VAL A 355 2.78 -7.10 -18.86
C VAL A 355 1.29 -7.37 -19.03
N GLY A 356 0.81 -7.67 -20.24
CA GLY A 356 -0.58 -8.01 -20.50
C GLY A 356 -1.08 -9.18 -19.66
N VAL A 357 -0.33 -10.29 -19.67
CA VAL A 357 -0.69 -11.53 -18.93
C VAL A 357 -0.66 -11.28 -17.42
N LEU A 358 0.41 -10.69 -16.89
CA LEU A 358 0.58 -10.46 -15.46
C LEU A 358 -0.49 -9.49 -14.93
N SER A 359 -0.76 -8.40 -15.67
CA SER A 359 -1.76 -7.42 -15.24
C SER A 359 -3.17 -8.01 -15.25
N ALA A 360 -3.56 -8.75 -16.28
CA ALA A 360 -4.88 -9.40 -16.34
C ALA A 360 -5.06 -10.45 -15.23
N ALA A 361 -3.97 -11.12 -14.83
CA ALA A 361 -3.98 -12.13 -13.78
C ALA A 361 -3.90 -11.54 -12.35
N ASP A 362 -3.54 -10.25 -12.21
CA ASP A 362 -3.43 -9.59 -10.91
C ASP A 362 -4.79 -9.54 -10.20
N PRO A 363 -4.85 -9.80 -8.89
CA PRO A 363 -6.10 -9.74 -8.13
C PRO A 363 -6.81 -8.39 -8.22
N THR A 364 -6.08 -7.29 -8.35
CA THR A 364 -6.65 -5.93 -8.41
C THR A 364 -7.38 -5.66 -9.73
N ALA A 365 -7.01 -6.35 -10.82
CA ALA A 365 -7.68 -6.24 -12.12
C ALA A 365 -9.16 -6.60 -12.04
N SER A 366 -9.53 -7.55 -11.18
CA SER A 366 -10.91 -8.06 -11.03
C SER A 366 -11.91 -7.02 -10.53
N SER A 367 -11.45 -5.96 -9.90
CA SER A 367 -12.27 -4.85 -9.40
C SER A 367 -12.08 -3.54 -10.18
N ASN A 368 -11.42 -3.59 -11.35
CA ASN A 368 -11.38 -2.44 -12.24
C ASN A 368 -12.79 -2.17 -12.82
N PRO A 369 -13.22 -0.90 -12.96
CA PRO A 369 -14.56 -0.56 -13.48
C PRO A 369 -14.89 -1.13 -14.86
N ILE A 370 -13.90 -1.19 -15.75
CA ILE A 370 -13.95 -1.85 -17.05
C ILE A 370 -13.06 -3.07 -17.00
N GLU A 371 -13.48 -4.18 -17.60
CA GLU A 371 -12.70 -5.42 -17.61
C GLU A 371 -11.28 -5.18 -18.14
N LEU A 372 -10.28 -5.46 -17.31
CA LEU A 372 -8.86 -5.34 -17.66
C LEU A 372 -8.32 -6.73 -18.03
N ASN A 373 -8.69 -7.21 -19.24
CA ASN A 373 -8.10 -8.42 -19.81
C ASN A 373 -6.72 -8.13 -20.41
N GLU A 374 -6.02 -9.16 -20.91
CA GLU A 374 -4.67 -9.03 -21.46
C GLU A 374 -4.56 -8.01 -22.59
N VAL A 375 -5.57 -7.94 -23.47
CA VAL A 375 -5.58 -7.00 -24.60
C VAL A 375 -5.71 -5.57 -24.10
N ALA A 376 -6.62 -5.34 -23.17
CA ALA A 376 -6.83 -4.03 -22.56
C ALA A 376 -5.58 -3.57 -21.78
N ALA A 377 -4.95 -4.45 -21.02
CA ALA A 377 -3.74 -4.15 -20.27
C ALA A 377 -2.58 -3.74 -21.20
N ARG A 378 -2.38 -4.47 -22.34
CA ARG A 378 -1.40 -4.10 -23.37
C ARG A 378 -1.70 -2.74 -24.00
N GLN A 379 -2.97 -2.44 -24.25
CA GLN A 379 -3.37 -1.14 -24.82
C GLN A 379 -3.05 0.01 -23.87
N VAL A 380 -3.38 -0.12 -22.59
CA VAL A 380 -3.06 0.90 -21.56
C VAL A 380 -1.54 1.07 -21.43
N PHE A 381 -0.79 -0.04 -21.42
CA PHE A 381 0.67 -0.01 -21.36
C PHE A 381 1.27 0.70 -22.57
N LEU A 382 0.84 0.40 -23.80
CA LEU A 382 1.29 1.10 -25.02
C LEU A 382 1.00 2.61 -24.96
N LYS A 383 -0.20 3.00 -24.54
CA LYS A 383 -0.55 4.41 -24.36
C LYS A 383 0.37 5.11 -23.37
N SER A 384 0.72 4.41 -22.28
CA SER A 384 1.63 4.95 -21.28
C SER A 384 3.09 5.06 -21.77
N LEU A 385 3.53 4.18 -22.69
CA LEU A 385 4.82 4.29 -23.35
C LEU A 385 4.86 5.50 -24.31
N GLU A 386 3.79 5.71 -25.07
CA GLU A 386 3.68 6.82 -26.02
C GLU A 386 3.40 8.18 -25.36
N GLY A 387 3.04 8.22 -24.08
CA GLY A 387 2.62 9.44 -23.39
C GLY A 387 1.25 9.97 -23.85
N LYS A 388 0.40 9.14 -24.47
CA LYS A 388 -0.89 9.53 -25.03
C LYS A 388 -2.05 9.19 -24.10
N ILE A 389 -2.86 10.20 -23.77
CA ILE A 389 -4.02 10.10 -22.86
C ILE A 389 -5.33 10.24 -23.65
N ASP A 390 -5.49 9.49 -24.72
CA ASP A 390 -6.72 9.44 -25.54
C ASP A 390 -7.13 7.98 -25.74
N PHE A 391 -8.35 7.64 -25.38
CA PHE A 391 -8.97 6.33 -25.65
C PHE A 391 -10.24 6.48 -26.45
#